data_5547eb4a97ed5f6c757512c08e353ec7
#
_entry.id   5547eb4a97ed5f6c757512c08e353ec7
#
_cell.length_a   1.000
_cell.length_b   1.000
_cell.length_c   1.000
_cell.angle_alpha   90.00
_cell.angle_beta   90.00
_cell.angle_gamma   90.00
#
_symmetry.space_group_name_H-M   'P 1'
#
loop_
_entity.id
_entity.type
_entity.pdbx_description
1 polymer ?
#
loop_
_entity_poly.entity_id
_entity_poly.type
_entity_poly.pdbx_seq_one_letter_code
_entity_poly.pdbx_strand_id
1 'polypeptide(L)'
;FMGPSVFNDGIAGYEEPIYEAKNKSSYVLDHPNSKPIKCLSTNCIYYNAYLVLAEMAAIEGDKAAKKAYTKKAENLKAAIRKNLFDAKANKLNYLIDGNGDVHTHQEALGVSFAILFDVVSDAEAKKIIPNIYSSKYGIPSIYPHFKRFDKEHPGRHNVIIWPFVSAFWADAAHSQGFKDIFSFELQNLADLALNSNNCFYEIYNSETGAVDGGWQLDHQWNSVH
;
A
#
# COMPACT_ATOMS: atom_id res chain seq x y z
N PHE A 1 -8.37 -11.55 -5.49
CA PHE A 1 -9.14 -11.58 -4.24
C PHE A 1 -9.98 -10.33 -4.10
N MET A 2 -11.12 -10.48 -3.49
CA MET A 2 -12.07 -9.40 -3.20
C MET A 2 -12.34 -9.39 -1.70
N GLY A 3 -12.39 -8.20 -1.14
CA GLY A 3 -12.72 -8.04 0.28
C GLY A 3 -12.61 -6.60 0.70
N PRO A 4 -13.00 -6.25 1.91
CA PRO A 4 -12.54 -5.01 2.51
C PRO A 4 -11.04 -5.11 2.75
N SER A 5 -10.34 -3.99 2.66
CA SER A 5 -8.94 -3.88 3.07
C SER A 5 -8.83 -2.76 4.08
N VAL A 6 -7.93 -2.89 5.04
CA VAL A 6 -7.74 -1.87 6.09
C VAL A 6 -7.20 -0.54 5.55
N PHE A 7 -6.63 -0.53 4.36
CA PHE A 7 -6.08 0.68 3.73
C PHE A 7 -7.07 1.38 2.78
N ASN A 8 -8.36 1.28 3.00
CA ASN A 8 -9.38 1.63 2.04
C ASN A 8 -10.18 2.85 2.42
N ASP A 9 -9.57 3.97 2.46
CA ASP A 9 -10.29 5.20 2.77
C ASP A 9 -11.21 5.71 1.63
N GLY A 10 -11.24 5.08 0.49
CA GLY A 10 -12.03 5.53 -0.67
C GLY A 10 -12.91 4.45 -1.28
N ILE A 11 -13.59 3.65 -0.47
CA ILE A 11 -14.40 2.53 -0.94
C ILE A 11 -15.76 3.00 -1.45
N ALA A 12 -16.20 2.40 -2.58
CA ALA A 12 -17.55 2.59 -3.08
C ALA A 12 -18.62 2.22 -2.03
N GLY A 13 -19.56 3.10 -1.81
CA GLY A 13 -20.66 2.96 -0.85
C GLY A 13 -20.64 3.94 0.32
N TYR A 14 -19.59 4.79 0.42
CA TYR A 14 -19.54 5.90 1.36
C TYR A 14 -18.74 7.08 0.76
N GLU A 15 -19.24 7.62 -0.32
CA GLU A 15 -18.52 8.59 -1.18
C GLU A 15 -18.77 10.05 -0.79
N GLU A 16 -19.76 10.32 0.08
CA GLU A 16 -20.00 11.68 0.57
C GLU A 16 -18.81 12.21 1.38
N PRO A 17 -18.50 13.50 1.32
CA PRO A 17 -17.45 14.10 2.13
C PRO A 17 -17.62 13.80 3.61
N ILE A 18 -16.51 13.50 4.31
CA ILE A 18 -16.58 13.06 5.71
C ILE A 18 -17.20 14.08 6.66
N TYR A 19 -17.03 15.37 6.38
CA TYR A 19 -17.63 16.47 7.17
C TYR A 19 -19.14 16.57 6.97
N GLU A 20 -19.69 16.09 5.85
CA GLU A 20 -21.13 16.04 5.55
C GLU A 20 -21.75 14.71 5.97
N ALA A 21 -20.96 13.68 6.14
CA ALA A 21 -21.43 12.34 6.40
C ALA A 21 -22.04 12.18 7.82
N LYS A 22 -23.12 11.43 7.92
CA LYS A 22 -23.69 11.02 9.20
C LYS A 22 -22.76 10.06 9.94
N ASN A 23 -22.17 9.14 9.19
CA ASN A 23 -21.16 8.21 9.71
C ASN A 23 -19.78 8.72 9.34
N LYS A 24 -19.01 9.17 10.33
CA LYS A 24 -17.66 9.73 10.17
C LYS A 24 -16.55 8.71 10.32
N SER A 25 -16.87 7.42 10.49
CA SER A 25 -15.86 6.37 10.54
C SER A 25 -15.10 6.27 9.23
N SER A 26 -13.79 6.06 9.31
CA SER A 26 -12.95 5.69 8.17
C SER A 26 -12.89 4.17 7.97
N TYR A 27 -13.45 3.37 8.88
CA TYR A 27 -13.44 1.92 8.75
C TYR A 27 -14.53 1.46 7.80
N VAL A 28 -14.15 0.69 6.79
CA VAL A 28 -15.09 0.15 5.80
C VAL A 28 -16.20 -0.69 6.42
N LEU A 29 -15.92 -1.42 7.48
CA LEU A 29 -16.88 -2.30 8.15
C LEU A 29 -17.99 -1.54 8.88
N ASP A 30 -17.79 -0.25 9.16
CA ASP A 30 -18.81 0.62 9.75
C ASP A 30 -19.79 1.18 8.69
N HIS A 31 -19.56 0.86 7.42
CA HIS A 31 -20.37 1.32 6.28
C HIS A 31 -21.12 0.13 5.65
N PRO A 32 -22.41 -0.06 5.97
CA PRO A 32 -23.17 -1.25 5.55
C PRO A 32 -23.34 -1.36 4.03
N ASN A 33 -23.18 -0.26 3.32
CA ASN A 33 -23.29 -0.23 1.85
C ASN A 33 -21.95 -0.41 1.13
N SER A 34 -20.86 -0.58 1.86
CA SER A 34 -19.54 -0.81 1.27
C SER A 34 -19.51 -2.09 0.48
N LYS A 35 -18.90 -2.04 -0.68
CA LYS A 35 -18.77 -3.19 -1.58
C LYS A 35 -17.35 -3.75 -1.52
N PRO A 36 -17.17 -5.08 -1.70
CA PRO A 36 -15.86 -5.67 -1.81
C PRO A 36 -15.04 -5.05 -2.95
N ILE A 37 -13.78 -4.84 -2.69
CA ILE A 37 -12.81 -4.27 -3.64
C ILE A 37 -11.72 -5.28 -4.00
N LYS A 38 -10.96 -4.99 -5.04
CA LYS A 38 -9.77 -5.74 -5.46
C LYS A 38 -8.58 -4.79 -5.41
N CYS A 39 -7.90 -4.73 -4.28
CA CYS A 39 -6.81 -3.78 -4.09
C CYS A 39 -5.44 -4.40 -4.40
N LEU A 40 -4.46 -3.57 -4.77
CA LEU A 40 -3.16 -3.96 -5.24
C LEU A 40 -2.35 -4.66 -4.14
N SER A 41 -2.14 -4.03 -3.00
CA SER A 41 -1.32 -4.56 -1.90
C SER A 41 -1.80 -5.92 -1.43
N THR A 42 -3.09 -6.06 -1.13
CA THR A 42 -3.68 -7.33 -0.69
C THR A 42 -3.45 -8.44 -1.72
N ASN A 43 -3.63 -8.15 -3.01
CA ASN A 43 -3.42 -9.15 -4.05
C ASN A 43 -1.94 -9.51 -4.24
N CYS A 44 -1.01 -8.56 -4.05
CA CYS A 44 0.43 -8.85 -4.03
C CYS A 44 0.82 -9.74 -2.85
N ILE A 45 0.27 -9.51 -1.66
CA ILE A 45 0.50 -10.37 -0.49
C ILE A 45 -0.01 -11.80 -0.75
N TYR A 46 -1.23 -11.97 -1.28
CA TYR A 46 -1.74 -13.30 -1.61
C TYR A 46 -0.90 -14.00 -2.70
N TYR A 47 -0.40 -13.25 -3.67
CA TYR A 47 0.52 -13.78 -4.66
C TYR A 47 1.79 -14.34 -4.01
N ASN A 48 2.44 -13.53 -3.17
CA ASN A 48 3.65 -13.94 -2.46
C ASN A 48 3.37 -15.12 -1.50
N ALA A 49 2.23 -15.09 -0.80
CA ALA A 49 1.83 -16.20 0.07
C ALA A 49 1.70 -17.52 -0.70
N TYR A 50 1.20 -17.52 -1.93
CA TYR A 50 1.17 -18.72 -2.75
C TYR A 50 2.56 -19.21 -3.16
N LEU A 51 3.51 -18.31 -3.40
CA LEU A 51 4.90 -18.69 -3.67
C LEU A 51 5.53 -19.37 -2.44
N VAL A 52 5.37 -18.77 -1.26
CA VAL A 52 5.84 -19.33 0.01
C VAL A 52 5.21 -20.69 0.29
N LEU A 53 3.91 -20.85 0.09
CA LEU A 53 3.22 -22.13 0.24
C LEU A 53 3.74 -23.20 -0.76
N ALA A 54 4.10 -22.78 -1.97
CA ALA A 54 4.71 -23.70 -2.94
C ALA A 54 6.11 -24.15 -2.51
N GLU A 55 6.89 -23.25 -1.91
CA GLU A 55 8.21 -23.60 -1.33
C GLU A 55 8.08 -24.54 -0.12
N MET A 56 7.16 -24.25 0.79
CA MET A 56 6.87 -25.12 1.94
C MET A 56 6.45 -26.52 1.48
N ALA A 57 5.55 -26.61 0.50
CA ALA A 57 5.15 -27.90 -0.07
C ALA A 57 6.34 -28.63 -0.75
N ALA A 58 7.29 -27.89 -1.34
CA ALA A 58 8.50 -28.49 -1.90
C ALA A 58 9.40 -29.08 -0.82
N ILE A 59 9.55 -28.41 0.33
CA ILE A 59 10.34 -28.89 1.48
C ILE A 59 9.72 -30.18 2.05
N GLU A 60 8.38 -30.21 2.16
CA GLU A 60 7.64 -31.39 2.63
C GLU A 60 7.55 -32.54 1.58
N GLY A 61 8.06 -32.31 0.37
CA GLY A 61 8.00 -33.31 -0.71
C GLY A 61 6.66 -33.47 -1.38
N ASP A 62 5.69 -32.60 -1.06
CA ASP A 62 4.34 -32.62 -1.68
C ASP A 62 4.35 -31.93 -3.05
N LYS A 63 4.65 -32.71 -4.09
CA LYS A 63 4.70 -32.23 -5.47
C LYS A 63 3.34 -31.75 -5.99
N ALA A 64 2.24 -32.32 -5.50
CA ALA A 64 0.91 -31.95 -5.94
C ALA A 64 0.51 -30.57 -5.39
N ALA A 65 0.71 -30.36 -4.08
CA ALA A 65 0.48 -29.05 -3.46
C ALA A 65 1.41 -27.97 -4.04
N LYS A 66 2.70 -28.26 -4.23
CA LYS A 66 3.64 -27.34 -4.91
C LYS A 66 3.09 -26.88 -6.25
N LYS A 67 2.72 -27.82 -7.13
CA LYS A 67 2.17 -27.49 -8.46
C LYS A 67 0.90 -26.65 -8.36
N ALA A 68 0.00 -26.99 -7.44
CA ALA A 68 -1.26 -26.27 -7.24
C ALA A 68 -1.01 -24.82 -6.78
N TYR A 69 -0.13 -24.59 -5.81
CA TYR A 69 0.18 -23.24 -5.32
C TYR A 69 0.96 -22.42 -6.33
N THR A 70 1.93 -23.01 -7.04
CA THR A 70 2.60 -22.32 -8.16
C THR A 70 1.61 -21.84 -9.20
N LYS A 71 0.64 -22.69 -9.59
CA LYS A 71 -0.38 -22.30 -10.56
C LYS A 71 -1.31 -21.20 -10.05
N LYS A 72 -1.65 -21.20 -8.76
CA LYS A 72 -2.41 -20.11 -8.14
C LYS A 72 -1.64 -18.79 -8.17
N ALA A 73 -0.34 -18.82 -7.84
CA ALA A 73 0.52 -17.65 -7.92
C ALA A 73 0.58 -17.07 -9.34
N GLU A 74 0.87 -17.89 -10.35
CA GLU A 74 0.92 -17.47 -11.76
C GLU A 74 -0.39 -16.82 -12.22
N ASN A 75 -1.52 -17.46 -11.90
CA ASN A 75 -2.83 -16.94 -12.27
C ASN A 75 -3.11 -15.59 -11.58
N LEU A 76 -2.75 -15.46 -10.31
CA LEU A 76 -2.96 -14.22 -9.56
C LEU A 76 -2.05 -13.10 -10.08
N LYS A 77 -0.77 -13.35 -10.32
CA LYS A 77 0.15 -12.40 -10.95
C LYS A 77 -0.40 -11.90 -12.29
N ALA A 78 -0.85 -12.81 -13.14
CA ALA A 78 -1.44 -12.46 -14.43
C ALA A 78 -2.70 -11.59 -14.26
N ALA A 79 -3.55 -11.90 -13.28
CA ALA A 79 -4.75 -11.12 -12.97
C ALA A 79 -4.41 -9.71 -12.44
N ILE A 80 -3.44 -9.57 -11.53
CA ILE A 80 -2.96 -8.27 -11.04
C ILE A 80 -2.47 -7.43 -12.23
N ARG A 81 -1.57 -7.98 -13.03
CA ARG A 81 -1.00 -7.27 -14.20
C ARG A 81 -2.08 -6.85 -15.19
N LYS A 82 -3.00 -7.75 -15.52
CA LYS A 82 -4.09 -7.46 -16.45
C LYS A 82 -5.00 -6.32 -16.00
N ASN A 83 -5.30 -6.25 -14.71
CA ASN A 83 -6.37 -5.41 -14.21
C ASN A 83 -5.87 -4.14 -13.48
N LEU A 84 -4.66 -4.17 -12.91
CA LEU A 84 -4.12 -3.09 -12.08
C LEU A 84 -2.81 -2.48 -12.61
N PHE A 85 -2.20 -3.03 -13.64
CA PHE A 85 -1.00 -2.45 -14.25
C PHE A 85 -1.32 -1.80 -15.59
N ASP A 86 -1.14 -0.49 -15.67
CA ASP A 86 -1.17 0.27 -16.93
C ASP A 86 0.24 0.34 -17.53
N ALA A 87 0.52 -0.54 -18.48
CA ALA A 87 1.82 -0.61 -19.15
C ALA A 87 2.12 0.62 -20.02
N LYS A 88 1.10 1.35 -20.49
CA LYS A 88 1.30 2.55 -21.32
C LYS A 88 1.72 3.74 -20.44
N ALA A 89 1.08 3.88 -19.30
CA ALA A 89 1.39 4.93 -18.33
C ALA A 89 2.56 4.55 -17.39
N ASN A 90 3.06 3.30 -17.44
CA ASN A 90 3.99 2.75 -16.45
C ASN A 90 3.50 2.99 -15.02
N LYS A 91 2.24 2.61 -14.76
CA LYS A 91 1.57 2.92 -13.50
C LYS A 91 0.86 1.70 -12.94
N LEU A 92 0.92 1.53 -11.63
CA LEU A 92 0.10 0.59 -10.88
C LEU A 92 -1.12 1.34 -10.31
N ASN A 93 -2.30 0.83 -10.59
CA ASN A 93 -3.56 1.37 -10.08
C ASN A 93 -3.86 0.77 -8.71
N TYR A 94 -4.46 1.55 -7.83
CA TYR A 94 -4.72 1.16 -6.45
C TYR A 94 -5.69 0.00 -6.34
N LEU A 95 -6.90 0.16 -6.88
CA LEU A 95 -7.95 -0.83 -6.73
C LEU A 95 -8.98 -0.80 -7.86
N ILE A 96 -9.76 -1.86 -7.92
CA ILE A 96 -11.04 -1.90 -8.62
C ILE A 96 -12.12 -1.99 -7.56
N ASP A 97 -13.06 -1.07 -7.58
CA ASP A 97 -14.14 -1.00 -6.62
C ASP A 97 -15.26 -2.00 -6.89
N GLY A 98 -16.27 -2.00 -6.03
CA GLY A 98 -17.42 -2.90 -6.15
C GLY A 98 -18.36 -2.60 -7.33
N ASN A 99 -18.20 -1.46 -7.99
CA ASN A 99 -18.92 -1.11 -9.23
C ASN A 99 -18.14 -1.55 -10.47
N GLY A 100 -16.85 -1.89 -10.33
CA GLY A 100 -15.95 -2.25 -11.41
C GLY A 100 -15.08 -1.08 -11.88
N ASP A 101 -15.16 0.07 -11.23
CA ASP A 101 -14.36 1.24 -11.58
C ASP A 101 -12.92 1.12 -11.07
N VAL A 102 -11.97 1.53 -11.90
CA VAL A 102 -10.54 1.50 -11.57
C VAL A 102 -10.14 2.81 -10.92
N HIS A 103 -9.63 2.73 -9.70
CA HIS A 103 -9.08 3.87 -8.98
C HIS A 103 -7.58 3.95 -9.18
N THR A 104 -7.14 5.04 -9.79
CA THR A 104 -5.75 5.23 -10.24
C THR A 104 -4.86 5.93 -9.20
N HIS A 105 -5.30 6.01 -7.96
CA HIS A 105 -4.50 6.54 -6.86
C HIS A 105 -3.20 5.74 -6.71
N GLN A 106 -2.18 6.39 -6.18
CA GLN A 106 -0.98 5.71 -5.71
C GLN A 106 -1.31 5.05 -4.38
N GLU A 107 -1.04 3.75 -4.27
CA GLU A 107 -0.98 3.03 -3.00
C GLU A 107 0.48 2.63 -2.77
N ALA A 108 1.17 3.29 -1.85
CA ALA A 108 2.60 3.11 -1.64
C ALA A 108 2.96 1.66 -1.30
N LEU A 109 2.18 1.03 -0.42
CA LEU A 109 2.42 -0.37 -0.02
C LEU A 109 2.20 -1.33 -1.18
N GLY A 110 1.16 -1.11 -2.00
CA GLY A 110 0.89 -1.93 -3.17
C GLY A 110 1.97 -1.82 -4.25
N VAL A 111 2.46 -0.62 -4.49
CA VAL A 111 3.59 -0.39 -5.41
C VAL A 111 4.85 -1.07 -4.88
N SER A 112 5.16 -0.92 -3.60
CA SER A 112 6.32 -1.56 -2.97
C SER A 112 6.26 -3.08 -3.10
N PHE A 113 5.14 -3.70 -2.77
CA PHE A 113 4.97 -5.15 -2.89
C PHE A 113 4.97 -5.65 -4.33
N ALA A 114 4.42 -4.87 -5.27
CA ALA A 114 4.48 -5.26 -6.68
C ALA A 114 5.92 -5.30 -7.23
N ILE A 115 6.81 -4.47 -6.68
CA ILE A 115 8.24 -4.46 -7.00
C ILE A 115 8.95 -5.59 -6.25
N LEU A 116 8.84 -5.64 -4.92
CA LEU A 116 9.56 -6.59 -4.06
C LEU A 116 9.20 -8.06 -4.33
N PHE A 117 7.98 -8.32 -4.79
CA PHE A 117 7.51 -9.67 -5.11
C PHE A 117 7.52 -9.97 -6.60
N ASP A 118 8.22 -9.19 -7.42
CA ASP A 118 8.35 -9.41 -8.87
C ASP A 118 7.01 -9.50 -9.62
N VAL A 119 5.97 -8.80 -9.17
CA VAL A 119 4.72 -8.67 -9.92
C VAL A 119 4.95 -7.88 -11.21
N VAL A 120 5.79 -6.86 -11.13
CA VAL A 120 6.37 -6.13 -12.25
C VAL A 120 7.83 -6.52 -12.43
N SER A 121 8.35 -6.44 -13.66
CA SER A 121 9.77 -6.68 -13.93
C SER A 121 10.63 -5.49 -13.49
N ASP A 122 11.95 -5.72 -13.33
CA ASP A 122 12.91 -4.66 -13.01
C ASP A 122 12.85 -3.49 -14.02
N ALA A 123 12.68 -3.81 -15.32
CA ALA A 123 12.57 -2.79 -16.35
C ALA A 123 11.30 -1.95 -16.23
N GLU A 124 10.21 -2.53 -15.75
CA GLU A 124 8.95 -1.82 -15.44
C GLU A 124 9.09 -1.03 -14.14
N ALA A 125 9.65 -1.64 -13.09
CA ALA A 125 9.89 -0.98 -11.81
C ALA A 125 10.73 0.29 -11.97
N LYS A 126 11.81 0.25 -12.76
CA LYS A 126 12.64 1.41 -13.08
C LYS A 126 11.91 2.53 -13.81
N LYS A 127 10.81 2.24 -14.46
CA LYS A 127 9.94 3.26 -15.09
C LYS A 127 8.84 3.76 -14.15
N ILE A 128 8.40 2.92 -13.22
CA ILE A 128 7.36 3.26 -12.23
C ILE A 128 7.92 4.16 -11.15
N ILE A 129 9.04 3.78 -10.54
CA ILE A 129 9.64 4.43 -9.36
C ILE A 129 9.80 5.95 -9.52
N PRO A 130 10.33 6.49 -10.63
CA PRO A 130 10.48 7.94 -10.79
C PRO A 130 9.18 8.75 -10.83
N ASN A 131 8.04 8.08 -11.02
CA ASN A 131 6.72 8.71 -11.08
C ASN A 131 5.95 8.63 -9.75
N ILE A 132 6.52 8.01 -8.73
CA ILE A 132 5.91 7.90 -7.41
C ILE A 132 6.08 9.21 -6.66
N TYR A 133 4.97 9.72 -6.15
CA TYR A 133 4.96 10.92 -5.33
C TYR A 133 5.44 10.60 -3.92
N SER A 134 6.40 11.37 -3.43
CA SER A 134 6.76 11.47 -2.02
C SER A 134 6.66 12.93 -1.59
N SER A 135 6.17 13.16 -0.38
CA SER A 135 6.20 14.49 0.25
C SER A 135 7.61 14.77 0.78
N LYS A 136 7.84 15.98 1.29
CA LYS A 136 9.13 16.30 1.93
C LYS A 136 9.39 15.51 3.24
N TYR A 137 8.37 14.84 3.78
CA TYR A 137 8.47 14.05 5.01
C TYR A 137 8.40 12.54 4.77
N GLY A 138 8.34 12.11 3.51
CA GLY A 138 8.27 10.71 3.11
C GLY A 138 7.05 10.39 2.26
N ILE A 139 6.93 9.12 1.87
CA ILE A 139 5.86 8.66 1.00
C ILE A 139 4.54 8.55 1.75
N PRO A 140 3.43 9.16 1.26
CA PRO A 140 2.11 8.93 1.82
C PRO A 140 1.57 7.57 1.39
N SER A 141 0.79 6.93 2.27
CA SER A 141 0.18 5.62 2.00
C SER A 141 -0.72 5.64 0.78
N ILE A 142 -1.53 6.68 0.63
CA ILE A 142 -2.39 6.90 -0.54
C ILE A 142 -2.25 8.35 -1.02
N TYR A 143 -2.15 8.53 -2.35
CA TYR A 143 -2.08 9.84 -3.00
C TYR A 143 -2.72 9.79 -4.40
N PRO A 144 -3.46 10.82 -4.82
CA PRO A 144 -3.98 11.94 -4.02
C PRO A 144 -5.11 11.52 -3.08
N HIS A 145 -5.72 12.47 -2.39
CA HIS A 145 -6.92 12.22 -1.58
C HIS A 145 -8.06 11.61 -2.40
N PHE A 146 -8.81 10.70 -1.78
CA PHE A 146 -10.15 10.37 -2.23
C PHE A 146 -11.12 11.53 -1.94
N LYS A 147 -12.21 11.62 -2.71
CA LYS A 147 -13.19 12.70 -2.56
C LYS A 147 -13.85 12.79 -1.17
N ARG A 148 -13.92 11.66 -0.47
CA ARG A 148 -14.47 11.60 0.90
C ARG A 148 -13.63 12.40 1.89
N PHE A 149 -12.33 12.49 1.67
CA PHE A 149 -11.36 13.06 2.59
C PHE A 149 -10.71 14.31 1.98
N ASP A 150 -10.16 15.16 2.83
CA ASP A 150 -9.40 16.36 2.47
C ASP A 150 -8.22 16.55 3.42
N LYS A 151 -7.51 17.67 3.29
CA LYS A 151 -6.33 17.97 4.12
C LYS A 151 -6.65 18.15 5.61
N GLU A 152 -7.83 18.61 5.93
CA GLU A 152 -8.29 18.83 7.31
C GLU A 152 -8.84 17.54 7.91
N HIS A 153 -9.33 16.63 7.05
CA HIS A 153 -9.94 15.37 7.42
C HIS A 153 -9.35 14.25 6.58
N PRO A 154 -8.06 13.92 6.75
CA PRO A 154 -7.36 12.99 5.84
C PRO A 154 -7.76 11.52 6.02
N GLY A 155 -8.51 11.18 7.07
CA GLY A 155 -8.71 9.79 7.45
C GLY A 155 -7.42 9.19 7.98
N ARG A 156 -7.20 7.88 7.77
CA ARG A 156 -6.01 7.21 8.30
C ARG A 156 -4.94 6.91 7.25
N HIS A 157 -5.23 7.06 5.95
CA HIS A 157 -4.33 6.63 4.87
C HIS A 157 -4.15 7.67 3.78
N ASN A 158 -5.14 8.55 3.56
CA ASN A 158 -5.06 9.59 2.53
C ASN A 158 -4.04 10.65 2.90
N VAL A 159 -2.99 10.74 2.10
CA VAL A 159 -1.89 11.71 2.29
C VAL A 159 -1.29 11.64 3.72
N ILE A 160 -1.31 10.45 4.29
CA ILE A 160 -0.77 10.14 5.63
C ILE A 160 0.42 9.19 5.49
N ILE A 161 1.47 9.46 6.26
CA ILE A 161 2.66 8.62 6.34
C ILE A 161 2.46 7.57 7.44
N TRP A 162 2.69 6.32 7.07
CA TRP A 162 2.89 5.22 8.00
C TRP A 162 4.35 4.79 7.90
N PRO A 163 5.15 4.89 8.96
CA PRO A 163 6.59 4.62 8.89
C PRO A 163 6.93 3.26 8.28
N PHE A 164 6.19 2.20 8.60
CA PHE A 164 6.44 0.89 7.99
C PHE A 164 6.18 0.88 6.47
N VAL A 165 5.24 1.68 5.97
CA VAL A 165 4.99 1.81 4.52
C VAL A 165 6.19 2.49 3.85
N SER A 166 6.73 3.55 4.49
CA SER A 166 7.95 4.21 4.01
C SER A 166 9.14 3.27 3.99
N ALA A 167 9.27 2.37 4.99
CA ALA A 167 10.34 1.38 5.02
C ALA A 167 10.23 0.37 3.85
N PHE A 168 9.04 -0.18 3.57
CA PHE A 168 8.83 -1.03 2.40
C PHE A 168 9.08 -0.31 1.07
N TRP A 169 8.72 0.97 1.00
CA TRP A 169 9.01 1.77 -0.19
C TRP A 169 10.51 2.02 -0.35
N ALA A 170 11.21 2.34 0.73
CA ALA A 170 12.66 2.49 0.71
C ALA A 170 13.34 1.21 0.21
N ASP A 171 12.94 0.04 0.72
CA ASP A 171 13.47 -1.26 0.31
C ASP A 171 13.17 -1.54 -1.18
N ALA A 172 11.96 -1.28 -1.64
CA ALA A 172 11.59 -1.42 -3.05
C ALA A 172 12.45 -0.53 -3.97
N ALA A 173 12.66 0.73 -3.58
CA ALA A 173 13.53 1.65 -4.32
C ALA A 173 14.99 1.18 -4.32
N HIS A 174 15.50 0.74 -3.16
CA HIS A 174 16.86 0.21 -3.03
C HIS A 174 17.09 -1.04 -3.89
N SER A 175 16.15 -1.98 -3.91
CA SER A 175 16.24 -3.21 -4.71
C SER A 175 16.42 -2.93 -6.21
N GLN A 176 15.93 -1.78 -6.67
CA GLN A 176 16.03 -1.33 -8.07
C GLN A 176 17.18 -0.34 -8.32
N GLY A 177 18.01 -0.06 -7.29
CA GLY A 177 19.20 0.78 -7.38
C GLY A 177 18.93 2.29 -7.22
N PHE A 178 17.75 2.72 -6.77
CA PHE A 178 17.42 4.11 -6.52
C PHE A 178 17.90 4.55 -5.13
N LYS A 179 19.21 4.71 -4.99
CA LYS A 179 19.86 5.03 -3.70
C LYS A 179 19.44 6.37 -3.12
N ASP A 180 19.16 7.35 -3.96
CA ASP A 180 18.74 8.70 -3.50
C ASP A 180 17.35 8.63 -2.86
N ILE A 181 16.41 7.88 -3.45
CA ILE A 181 15.07 7.67 -2.88
C ILE A 181 15.18 6.88 -1.57
N PHE A 182 15.98 5.82 -1.56
CA PHE A 182 16.24 5.04 -0.35
C PHE A 182 16.78 5.92 0.79
N SER A 183 17.83 6.71 0.50
CA SER A 183 18.44 7.59 1.51
C SER A 183 17.48 8.67 1.99
N PHE A 184 16.65 9.21 1.10
CA PHE A 184 15.63 10.19 1.42
C PHE A 184 14.58 9.63 2.39
N GLU A 185 14.04 8.45 2.10
CA GLU A 185 13.04 7.83 2.97
C GLU A 185 13.63 7.43 4.33
N LEU A 186 14.85 6.89 4.38
CA LEU A 186 15.54 6.57 5.64
C LEU A 186 15.80 7.82 6.50
N GLN A 187 16.23 8.92 5.87
CA GLN A 187 16.44 10.17 6.59
C GLN A 187 15.12 10.68 7.18
N ASN A 188 14.04 10.64 6.40
CA ASN A 188 12.72 11.03 6.90
C ASN A 188 12.26 10.14 8.07
N LEU A 189 12.45 8.83 7.98
CA LEU A 189 12.15 7.92 9.08
C LEU A 189 12.97 8.26 10.34
N ALA A 190 14.27 8.52 10.18
CA ALA A 190 15.12 8.92 11.29
C ALA A 190 14.64 10.24 11.91
N ASP A 191 14.29 11.24 11.10
CA ASP A 191 13.81 12.54 11.57
C ASP A 191 12.46 12.41 12.30
N LEU A 192 11.53 11.58 11.79
CA LEU A 192 10.27 11.29 12.47
C LEU A 192 10.50 10.64 13.85
N ALA A 193 11.41 9.67 13.94
CA ALA A 193 11.76 9.01 15.19
C ALA A 193 12.41 9.99 16.17
N LEU A 194 13.39 10.79 15.74
CA LEU A 194 14.08 11.77 16.58
C LEU A 194 13.12 12.82 17.14
N ASN A 195 12.18 13.28 16.32
CA ASN A 195 11.15 14.25 16.73
C ASN A 195 10.05 13.62 17.62
N SER A 196 10.06 12.31 17.80
CA SER A 196 9.09 11.52 18.59
C SER A 196 9.77 10.76 19.75
N ASN A 197 10.73 11.36 20.42
CA ASN A 197 11.49 10.77 21.55
C ASN A 197 12.20 9.44 21.17
N ASN A 198 12.77 9.35 20.00
CA ASN A 198 13.41 8.16 19.42
C ASN A 198 12.46 6.94 19.24
N CYS A 199 11.18 7.20 19.07
CA CYS A 199 10.14 6.20 18.85
C CYS A 199 9.30 6.58 17.63
N PHE A 200 8.39 5.71 17.23
CA PHE A 200 7.41 6.03 16.21
C PHE A 200 6.00 6.13 16.76
N TYR A 201 5.28 7.16 16.32
CA TYR A 201 3.82 7.13 16.35
C TYR A 201 3.30 6.31 15.16
N GLU A 202 2.04 5.91 15.24
CA GLU A 202 1.40 5.11 14.20
C GLU A 202 1.39 5.85 12.86
N ILE A 203 1.00 7.14 12.86
CA ILE A 203 0.83 7.94 11.63
C ILE A 203 1.32 9.38 11.79
N TYR A 204 1.73 9.95 10.66
CA TYR A 204 2.19 11.32 10.56
C TYR A 204 1.55 12.01 9.35
N ASN A 205 1.30 13.30 9.49
CA ASN A 205 0.80 14.13 8.40
C ASN A 205 1.92 14.36 7.35
N SER A 206 1.66 14.02 6.10
CA SER A 206 2.68 14.12 5.05
C SER A 206 3.01 15.57 4.63
N GLU A 207 2.18 16.55 4.98
CA GLU A 207 2.42 17.96 4.65
C GLU A 207 3.21 18.67 5.75
N THR A 208 3.01 18.29 7.00
CA THR A 208 3.60 18.97 8.16
C THR A 208 4.67 18.17 8.89
N GLY A 209 4.69 16.85 8.72
CA GLY A 209 5.53 15.93 9.50
C GLY A 209 5.07 15.75 10.94
N ALA A 210 3.97 16.40 11.34
CA ALA A 210 3.44 16.28 12.68
C ALA A 210 2.73 14.93 12.89
N VAL A 211 2.70 14.48 14.14
CA VAL A 211 1.89 13.33 14.53
C VAL A 211 0.44 13.60 14.19
N ASP A 212 -0.22 12.71 13.46
CA ASP A 212 -1.59 12.85 13.00
C ASP A 212 -2.48 11.70 13.52
N GLY A 213 -2.63 11.63 14.81
CA GLY A 213 -3.49 10.67 15.48
C GLY A 213 -2.85 9.28 15.51
N GLY A 214 -2.17 8.77 16.05
CA GLY A 214 -1.71 7.46 16.46
C GLY A 214 -1.59 7.50 17.96
N TRP A 215 -2.30 6.64 18.57
CA TRP A 215 -2.51 6.64 20.02
C TRP A 215 -1.34 6.00 20.76
N GLN A 216 -0.38 5.42 20.05
CA GLN A 216 0.74 4.70 20.62
C GLN A 216 2.05 5.36 20.22
N LEU A 217 2.72 5.96 21.17
CA LEU A 217 4.15 6.14 21.11
C LEU A 217 4.78 4.74 21.07
N ASP A 218 5.84 4.55 20.29
CA ASP A 218 6.49 3.26 20.09
C ASP A 218 5.59 2.21 19.43
N HIS A 219 5.02 2.59 18.31
CA HIS A 219 4.20 1.70 17.52
C HIS A 219 5.05 0.59 16.92
N GLN A 220 4.93 -0.62 17.44
CA GLN A 220 5.82 -1.75 17.16
C GLN A 220 5.96 -2.10 15.67
N TRP A 221 4.90 -1.97 14.89
CA TRP A 221 4.95 -2.21 13.43
C TRP A 221 5.91 -1.29 12.70
N ASN A 222 6.17 -0.10 13.23
CA ASN A 222 7.06 0.88 12.63
C ASN A 222 8.51 0.70 13.09
N SER A 223 8.74 -0.10 14.13
CA SER A 223 10.06 -0.34 14.72
C SER A 223 10.76 -1.61 14.20
N VAL A 224 10.08 -2.41 13.37
CA VAL A 224 10.54 -3.75 12.98
C VAL A 224 11.21 -3.78 11.60
N HIS A 225 11.28 -2.65 10.91
CA HIS A 225 11.81 -2.60 9.53
C HIS A 225 13.08 -1.75 9.40
#